data_a39ef84deac79204f1448b7711b8f418
#
_entry.id   a39ef84deac79204f1448b7711b8f418
#
_cell.length_a   1.000
_cell.length_b   1.000
_cell.length_c   1.000
_cell.angle_alpha   90.00
_cell.angle_beta   90.00
_cell.angle_gamma   90.00
#
_symmetry.space_group_name_H-M   'P 1'
#
loop_
_entity.id
_entity.type
_entity.pdbx_description
1 polymer ?
#
loop_
_entity_poly.entity_id
_entity_poly.type
_entity_poly.pdbx_seq_one_letter_code
_entity_poly.pdbx_strand_id
1 'polypeptide(L)'
;MRGLIRLFAIFPTVVGGLGAGVLALWPIGDVEPAAFPIGDPERGAYLARSGGCVSCHTNAAAKGPALAGGAPLDTPFGTFVPPNITPHPVAGIGRWTIQDFARAVRQGVSPEGDPYYPVFTYSFYAGFTDQDIADLWEAFRTVPPVAEAAPVHDVGFPFSFRSGLKLWRANYLKAPETD
;
A
#
# COMPACT_ATOMS: atom_id res chain seq x y z
N MET A 1 22.91 -0.75 -44.81
CA MET A 1 21.68 -0.23 -44.23
C MET A 1 21.01 -1.16 -43.19
N ARG A 2 20.96 -2.49 -43.38
CA ARG A 2 20.33 -3.43 -42.43
C ARG A 2 20.99 -3.52 -41.02
N GLY A 3 22.32 -3.27 -40.92
CA GLY A 3 23.05 -3.29 -39.66
C GLY A 3 22.78 -2.07 -38.76
N LEU A 4 22.65 -0.89 -39.35
CA LEU A 4 22.41 0.37 -38.66
C LEU A 4 21.01 0.40 -38.03
N ILE A 5 20.01 -0.14 -38.72
CA ILE A 5 18.62 -0.23 -38.23
C ILE A 5 18.53 -1.16 -37.00
N ARG A 6 19.32 -2.25 -36.99
CA ARG A 6 19.38 -3.15 -35.80
C ARG A 6 20.02 -2.50 -34.57
N LEU A 7 21.09 -1.70 -34.77
CA LEU A 7 21.70 -0.94 -33.66
C LEU A 7 20.74 0.12 -33.10
N PHE A 8 20.01 0.82 -33.96
CA PHE A 8 19.02 1.83 -33.55
C PHE A 8 17.81 1.23 -32.82
N ALA A 9 17.46 -0.04 -33.04
CA ALA A 9 16.39 -0.71 -32.32
C ALA A 9 16.87 -1.34 -30.99
N ILE A 10 18.12 -1.79 -30.91
CA ILE A 10 18.65 -2.44 -29.69
C ILE A 10 18.98 -1.40 -28.60
N PHE A 11 19.51 -0.24 -28.96
CA PHE A 11 19.91 0.79 -28.01
C PHE A 11 18.78 1.29 -27.14
N PRO A 12 17.58 1.71 -27.65
CA PRO A 12 16.49 2.14 -26.81
C PRO A 12 15.87 1.02 -25.98
N THR A 13 15.89 -0.23 -26.45
CA THR A 13 15.41 -1.38 -25.68
C THR A 13 16.34 -1.72 -24.51
N VAL A 14 17.64 -1.64 -24.69
CA VAL A 14 18.63 -1.86 -23.61
C VAL A 14 18.56 -0.73 -22.58
N VAL A 15 18.51 0.53 -23.01
CA VAL A 15 18.41 1.69 -22.12
C VAL A 15 17.08 1.68 -21.36
N GLY A 16 15.98 1.36 -22.05
CA GLY A 16 14.66 1.24 -21.42
C GLY A 16 14.59 0.09 -20.40
N GLY A 17 15.18 -1.05 -20.73
CA GLY A 17 15.27 -2.21 -19.85
C GLY A 17 16.12 -1.95 -18.59
N LEU A 18 17.27 -1.28 -18.76
CA LEU A 18 18.12 -0.87 -17.64
C LEU A 18 17.41 0.16 -16.76
N GLY A 19 16.74 1.14 -17.34
CA GLY A 19 15.98 2.14 -16.60
C GLY A 19 14.84 1.52 -15.79
N ALA A 20 14.08 0.59 -16.36
CA ALA A 20 13.02 -0.14 -15.66
C ALA A 20 13.58 -1.01 -14.53
N GLY A 21 14.73 -1.66 -14.75
CA GLY A 21 15.43 -2.45 -13.74
C GLY A 21 15.90 -1.61 -12.55
N VAL A 22 16.49 -0.45 -12.83
CA VAL A 22 16.90 0.50 -11.78
C VAL A 22 15.69 0.97 -10.97
N LEU A 23 14.59 1.35 -11.62
CA LEU A 23 13.36 1.74 -10.93
C LEU A 23 12.77 0.61 -10.07
N ALA A 24 12.76 -0.62 -10.58
CA ALA A 24 12.26 -1.76 -9.83
C ALA A 24 13.07 -2.00 -8.54
N LEU A 25 14.38 -1.86 -8.61
CA LEU A 25 15.30 -2.10 -7.49
C LEU A 25 15.52 -0.87 -6.59
N TRP A 26 15.04 0.33 -7.00
CA TRP A 26 15.21 1.55 -6.22
C TRP A 26 14.44 1.44 -4.90
N PRO A 27 15.12 1.47 -3.74
CA PRO A 27 14.45 1.41 -2.44
C PRO A 27 13.62 2.67 -2.21
N ILE A 28 12.46 2.51 -1.57
CA ILE A 28 11.58 3.60 -1.16
C ILE A 28 11.14 3.40 0.29
N GLY A 29 10.80 4.51 0.93
CA GLY A 29 10.38 4.55 2.33
C GLY A 29 11.56 4.55 3.29
N ASP A 30 11.27 4.96 4.52
CA ASP A 30 12.21 5.05 5.62
C ASP A 30 12.06 3.83 6.54
N VAL A 31 13.07 3.63 7.38
CA VAL A 31 13.05 2.58 8.39
C VAL A 31 12.14 3.01 9.54
N GLU A 32 11.18 2.18 9.89
CA GLU A 32 10.32 2.40 11.06
C GLU A 32 11.07 2.09 12.36
N PRO A 33 10.63 2.63 13.52
CA PRO A 33 11.24 2.35 14.82
C PRO A 33 11.34 0.85 15.10
N ALA A 34 12.42 0.45 15.78
CA ALA A 34 12.62 -0.95 16.16
C ALA A 34 11.59 -1.44 17.19
N ALA A 35 11.06 -0.52 18.01
CA ALA A 35 10.07 -0.81 19.03
C ALA A 35 8.96 0.24 19.00
N PHE A 36 7.74 -0.23 19.22
CA PHE A 36 6.54 0.60 19.37
C PHE A 36 6.02 0.51 20.82
N PRO A 37 5.26 1.50 21.31
CA PRO A 37 4.62 1.43 22.60
C PRO A 37 3.58 0.30 22.64
N ILE A 38 3.07 0.00 23.85
CA ILE A 38 1.94 -0.91 24.00
C ILE A 38 0.69 -0.21 23.44
N GLY A 39 -0.02 -0.89 22.54
CA GLY A 39 -1.20 -0.35 21.89
C GLY A 39 -2.47 -0.56 22.71
N ASP A 40 -3.40 0.38 22.57
CA ASP A 40 -4.76 0.31 23.10
C ASP A 40 -5.73 -0.07 21.96
N PRO A 41 -6.29 -1.30 21.96
CA PRO A 41 -7.20 -1.74 20.90
C PRO A 41 -8.52 -0.96 20.84
N GLU A 42 -9.01 -0.38 21.96
CA GLU A 42 -10.24 0.42 21.93
C GLU A 42 -10.00 1.77 21.23
N ARG A 43 -8.90 2.44 21.58
CA ARG A 43 -8.47 3.65 20.89
C ARG A 43 -8.14 3.37 19.43
N GLY A 44 -7.48 2.27 19.14
CA GLY A 44 -7.18 1.82 17.78
C GLY A 44 -8.44 1.57 16.95
N ALA A 45 -9.47 0.94 17.54
CA ALA A 45 -10.75 0.74 16.87
C ALA A 45 -11.49 2.07 16.60
N TYR A 46 -11.34 3.07 17.45
CA TYR A 46 -11.83 4.42 17.19
C TYR A 46 -11.06 5.06 16.01
N LEU A 47 -9.72 5.01 16.01
CA LEU A 47 -8.89 5.52 14.94
C LEU A 47 -9.19 4.84 13.59
N ALA A 48 -9.41 3.52 13.58
CA ALA A 48 -9.75 2.77 12.38
C ALA A 48 -11.08 3.22 11.76
N ARG A 49 -12.05 3.60 12.58
CA ARG A 49 -13.34 4.14 12.10
C ARG A 49 -13.21 5.58 11.63
N SER A 50 -12.59 6.44 12.43
CA SER A 50 -12.43 7.86 12.10
C SER A 50 -11.49 8.11 10.93
N GLY A 51 -10.44 7.28 10.80
CA GLY A 51 -9.49 7.31 9.69
C GLY A 51 -9.98 6.64 8.41
N GLY A 52 -11.20 6.08 8.38
CA GLY A 52 -11.77 5.51 7.17
C GLY A 52 -11.32 4.08 6.84
N CYS A 53 -10.49 3.44 7.65
CA CYS A 53 -10.03 2.07 7.41
C CYS A 53 -11.20 1.10 7.26
N VAL A 54 -12.15 1.17 8.20
CA VAL A 54 -13.32 0.29 8.22
C VAL A 54 -14.21 0.53 7.00
N SER A 55 -14.46 1.77 6.61
CA SER A 55 -15.34 2.12 5.49
C SER A 55 -14.76 1.69 4.14
N CYS A 56 -13.43 1.81 3.98
CA CYS A 56 -12.76 1.39 2.74
C CYS A 56 -12.56 -0.13 2.68
N HIS A 57 -12.19 -0.76 3.79
CA HIS A 57 -11.83 -2.18 3.82
C HIS A 57 -12.97 -3.14 4.22
N THR A 58 -14.22 -2.64 4.25
CA THR A 58 -15.42 -3.45 4.48
C THR A 58 -16.40 -3.24 3.34
N ASN A 59 -16.76 -4.30 2.63
CA ASN A 59 -17.81 -4.23 1.61
C ASN A 59 -19.20 -4.28 2.27
N ALA A 60 -19.64 -3.15 2.80
CA ALA A 60 -20.93 -3.05 3.48
C ALA A 60 -22.12 -3.31 2.56
N ALA A 61 -22.02 -2.98 1.27
CA ALA A 61 -23.08 -3.23 0.29
C ALA A 61 -23.32 -4.73 0.08
N ALA A 62 -22.23 -5.53 0.10
CA ALA A 62 -22.31 -6.98 0.03
C ALA A 62 -22.49 -7.63 1.42
N LYS A 63 -22.68 -6.85 2.49
CA LYS A 63 -22.71 -7.34 3.89
C LYS A 63 -21.47 -8.17 4.25
N GLY A 64 -20.32 -7.80 3.69
CA GLY A 64 -19.05 -8.46 3.93
C GLY A 64 -18.56 -8.31 5.37
N PRO A 65 -17.69 -9.23 5.84
CA PRO A 65 -17.08 -9.12 7.15
C PRO A 65 -16.22 -7.85 7.28
N ALA A 66 -16.12 -7.32 8.49
CA ALA A 66 -15.32 -6.13 8.77
C ALA A 66 -13.85 -6.34 8.36
N LEU A 67 -13.27 -5.34 7.68
CA LEU A 67 -11.87 -5.31 7.24
C LEU A 67 -11.44 -6.44 6.27
N ALA A 68 -12.39 -7.24 5.77
CA ALA A 68 -12.11 -8.37 4.89
C ALA A 68 -11.96 -8.01 3.40
N GLY A 69 -11.93 -6.74 3.08
CA GLY A 69 -11.87 -6.18 1.74
C GLY A 69 -13.07 -5.33 1.42
N GLY A 70 -12.83 -4.25 0.69
CA GLY A 70 -13.83 -3.24 0.37
C GLY A 70 -14.57 -3.49 -0.94
N ALA A 71 -15.51 -2.59 -1.25
CA ALA A 71 -16.13 -2.52 -2.55
C ALA A 71 -15.14 -2.01 -3.61
N PRO A 72 -15.24 -2.46 -4.88
CA PRO A 72 -14.45 -1.91 -5.97
C PRO A 72 -14.64 -0.40 -6.11
N LEU A 73 -13.54 0.31 -6.36
CA LEU A 73 -13.48 1.74 -6.57
C LEU A 73 -13.09 2.00 -8.03
N ASP A 74 -14.06 2.40 -8.84
CA ASP A 74 -13.82 2.73 -10.24
C ASP A 74 -13.21 4.13 -10.35
N THR A 75 -12.11 4.22 -11.08
CA THR A 75 -11.38 5.46 -11.34
C THR A 75 -11.01 5.58 -12.81
N PRO A 76 -10.61 6.77 -13.30
CA PRO A 76 -10.08 6.91 -14.66
C PRO A 76 -8.82 6.07 -14.94
N PHE A 77 -8.16 5.53 -13.92
CA PHE A 77 -6.93 4.74 -14.04
C PHE A 77 -7.18 3.23 -13.97
N GLY A 78 -8.40 2.81 -13.67
CA GLY A 78 -8.82 1.43 -13.48
C GLY A 78 -9.58 1.22 -12.17
N THR A 79 -9.97 -0.02 -11.92
CA THR A 79 -10.71 -0.41 -10.72
C THR A 79 -9.78 -0.87 -9.62
N PHE A 80 -9.82 -0.20 -8.48
CA PHE A 80 -9.06 -0.57 -7.30
C PHE A 80 -9.95 -1.27 -6.29
N VAL A 81 -9.45 -2.32 -5.66
CA VAL A 81 -10.17 -3.05 -4.62
C VAL A 81 -9.39 -2.98 -3.31
N PRO A 82 -9.94 -2.37 -2.24
CA PRO A 82 -9.29 -2.37 -0.94
C PRO A 82 -9.08 -3.80 -0.45
N PRO A 83 -7.84 -4.19 -0.07
CA PRO A 83 -7.53 -5.56 0.29
C PRO A 83 -8.13 -5.97 1.65
N ASN A 84 -8.11 -7.28 1.91
CA ASN A 84 -8.34 -7.84 3.23
C ASN A 84 -7.18 -7.44 4.16
N ILE A 85 -7.51 -6.76 5.27
CA ILE A 85 -6.56 -6.34 6.31
C ILE A 85 -6.89 -6.97 7.68
N THR A 86 -7.63 -8.09 7.69
CA THR A 86 -7.81 -8.90 8.89
C THR A 86 -6.51 -9.62 9.27
N PRO A 87 -6.38 -10.15 10.51
CA PRO A 87 -5.19 -10.89 10.92
C PRO A 87 -5.09 -12.30 10.31
N HIS A 88 -5.72 -12.57 9.17
CA HIS A 88 -5.55 -13.83 8.47
C HIS A 88 -4.15 -13.92 7.84
N PRO A 89 -3.39 -15.03 8.05
CA PRO A 89 -1.98 -15.09 7.69
C PRO A 89 -1.69 -15.15 6.18
N VAL A 90 -2.67 -15.44 5.36
CA VAL A 90 -2.50 -15.56 3.90
C VAL A 90 -3.32 -14.52 3.14
N ALA A 91 -4.59 -14.36 3.50
CA ALA A 91 -5.50 -13.45 2.81
C ALA A 91 -5.45 -12.01 3.36
N GLY A 92 -4.93 -11.82 4.58
CA GLY A 92 -4.83 -10.53 5.27
C GLY A 92 -3.40 -10.19 5.69
N ILE A 93 -3.27 -9.41 6.75
CA ILE A 93 -1.99 -8.88 7.25
C ILE A 93 -1.41 -9.69 8.43
N GLY A 94 -1.89 -10.92 8.69
CA GLY A 94 -1.52 -11.69 9.88
C GLY A 94 -0.05 -12.14 9.95
N ARG A 95 0.71 -12.02 8.85
CA ARG A 95 2.17 -12.30 8.83
C ARG A 95 3.02 -11.04 8.93
N TRP A 96 2.41 -9.88 8.92
CA TRP A 96 3.13 -8.63 9.00
C TRP A 96 3.69 -8.40 10.39
N THR A 97 4.79 -7.66 10.46
CA THR A 97 5.26 -7.04 11.68
C THR A 97 4.56 -5.70 11.87
N ILE A 98 4.65 -5.13 13.07
CA ILE A 98 4.15 -3.78 13.31
C ILE A 98 4.92 -2.74 12.47
N GLN A 99 6.19 -2.99 12.16
CA GLN A 99 7.00 -2.15 11.27
C GLN A 99 6.49 -2.18 9.83
N ASP A 100 6.10 -3.35 9.33
CA ASP A 100 5.47 -3.48 8.00
C ASP A 100 4.16 -2.70 7.95
N PHE A 101 3.36 -2.82 9.00
CA PHE A 101 2.09 -2.10 9.13
C PHE A 101 2.30 -0.58 9.18
N ALA A 102 3.23 -0.10 10.01
CA ALA A 102 3.58 1.32 10.13
C ALA A 102 4.02 1.88 8.77
N ARG A 103 4.94 1.18 8.09
CA ARG A 103 5.43 1.57 6.77
C ARG A 103 4.32 1.60 5.72
N ALA A 104 3.42 0.63 5.74
CA ALA A 104 2.26 0.62 4.86
C ALA A 104 1.34 1.82 5.10
N VAL A 105 0.99 2.09 6.36
CA VAL A 105 0.05 3.15 6.75
C VAL A 105 0.64 4.54 6.54
N ARG A 106 1.83 4.81 7.04
CA ARG A 106 2.45 6.14 6.99
C ARG A 106 3.08 6.47 5.65
N GLN A 107 3.65 5.46 5.00
CA GLN A 107 4.52 5.68 3.84
C GLN A 107 3.96 5.11 2.55
N GLY A 108 2.90 4.27 2.60
CA GLY A 108 2.34 3.62 1.42
C GLY A 108 3.33 2.67 0.75
N VAL A 109 4.09 1.90 1.54
CA VAL A 109 5.08 0.93 1.08
C VAL A 109 4.73 -0.45 1.63
N SER A 110 4.68 -1.46 0.76
CA SER A 110 4.39 -2.83 1.16
C SER A 110 5.57 -3.49 1.91
N PRO A 111 5.36 -4.64 2.58
CA PRO A 111 6.45 -5.41 3.18
C PRO A 111 7.57 -5.76 2.20
N GLU A 112 7.24 -5.99 0.92
CA GLU A 112 8.17 -6.29 -0.16
C GLU A 112 8.93 -5.05 -0.69
N GLY A 113 8.57 -3.84 -0.24
CA GLY A 113 9.19 -2.58 -0.65
C GLY A 113 8.55 -1.95 -1.89
N ASP A 114 7.37 -2.41 -2.29
CA ASP A 114 6.63 -1.86 -3.42
C ASP A 114 5.74 -0.68 -3.00
N PRO A 115 5.59 0.35 -3.85
CA PRO A 115 4.68 1.45 -3.57
C PRO A 115 3.22 1.02 -3.68
N TYR A 116 2.38 1.44 -2.75
CA TYR A 116 0.92 1.37 -2.93
C TYR A 116 0.43 2.47 -3.87
N TYR A 117 -0.69 2.22 -4.53
CA TYR A 117 -1.37 3.24 -5.33
C TYR A 117 -1.90 4.37 -4.45
N PRO A 118 -1.88 5.63 -4.93
CA PRO A 118 -2.35 6.79 -4.15
C PRO A 118 -3.83 6.77 -3.78
N VAL A 119 -4.62 5.87 -4.36
CA VAL A 119 -6.00 5.60 -3.93
C VAL A 119 -6.06 5.13 -2.48
N PHE A 120 -5.01 4.48 -2.00
CA PHE A 120 -4.74 4.35 -0.57
C PHE A 120 -4.10 5.66 -0.10
N THR A 121 -4.87 6.45 0.60
CA THR A 121 -4.53 7.83 0.97
C THR A 121 -3.50 7.92 2.12
N TYR A 122 -2.44 7.14 2.06
CA TYR A 122 -1.40 7.03 3.11
C TYR A 122 -0.76 8.38 3.49
N SER A 123 -0.76 9.36 2.61
CA SER A 123 -0.28 10.71 2.92
C SER A 123 -1.06 11.39 4.06
N PHE A 124 -2.35 11.05 4.24
CA PHE A 124 -3.14 11.55 5.36
C PHE A 124 -2.75 10.92 6.70
N TYR A 125 -2.14 9.73 6.66
CA TYR A 125 -1.71 9.00 7.85
C TYR A 125 -0.22 9.17 8.16
N ALA A 126 0.50 9.92 7.33
CA ALA A 126 1.94 10.14 7.47
C ALA A 126 2.32 10.76 8.84
N GLY A 127 1.41 11.57 9.43
CA GLY A 127 1.57 12.16 10.75
C GLY A 127 1.11 11.30 11.92
N PHE A 128 0.68 10.06 11.71
CA PHE A 128 0.31 9.18 12.84
C PHE A 128 1.52 8.91 13.73
N THR A 129 1.33 9.08 15.04
CA THR A 129 2.37 8.80 16.03
C THR A 129 2.63 7.30 16.17
N ASP A 130 3.73 6.93 16.84
CA ASP A 130 4.01 5.52 17.15
C ASP A 130 2.92 4.90 18.02
N GLN A 131 2.29 5.71 18.90
CA GLN A 131 1.15 5.27 19.70
C GLN A 131 -0.08 5.01 18.81
N ASP A 132 -0.37 5.88 17.82
CA ASP A 132 -1.51 5.68 16.90
C ASP A 132 -1.34 4.39 16.08
N ILE A 133 -0.13 4.11 15.63
CA ILE A 133 0.19 2.87 14.92
C ILE A 133 0.04 1.65 15.82
N ALA A 134 0.56 1.73 17.05
CA ALA A 134 0.46 0.63 18.01
C ALA A 134 -1.00 0.31 18.36
N ASP A 135 -1.82 1.33 18.56
CA ASP A 135 -3.24 1.17 18.88
C ASP A 135 -4.01 0.56 17.72
N LEU A 136 -3.80 1.07 16.49
CA LEU A 136 -4.41 0.52 15.28
C LEU A 136 -4.00 -0.95 15.06
N TRP A 137 -2.72 -1.25 15.26
CA TRP A 137 -2.17 -2.60 15.12
C TRP A 137 -2.85 -3.57 16.08
N GLU A 138 -2.95 -3.21 17.35
CA GLU A 138 -3.63 -4.05 18.33
C GLU A 138 -5.13 -4.19 18.02
N ALA A 139 -5.81 -3.12 17.60
CA ALA A 139 -7.21 -3.19 17.20
C ALA A 139 -7.42 -4.17 16.04
N PHE A 140 -6.57 -4.14 15.01
CA PHE A 140 -6.72 -5.04 13.85
C PHE A 140 -6.46 -6.49 14.22
N ARG A 141 -5.64 -6.77 15.20
CA ARG A 141 -5.40 -8.13 15.73
C ARG A 141 -6.60 -8.73 16.47
N THR A 142 -7.54 -7.89 16.96
CA THR A 142 -8.76 -8.36 17.61
C THR A 142 -9.87 -8.73 16.65
N VAL A 143 -9.74 -8.35 15.37
CA VAL A 143 -10.75 -8.66 14.35
C VAL A 143 -10.70 -10.15 13.99
N PRO A 144 -11.85 -10.82 13.78
CA PRO A 144 -11.85 -12.21 13.33
C PRO A 144 -11.12 -12.36 11.99
N PRO A 145 -10.20 -13.34 11.86
CA PRO A 145 -9.49 -13.57 10.61
C PRO A 145 -10.44 -14.10 9.53
N VAL A 146 -10.36 -13.54 8.33
CA VAL A 146 -11.17 -13.93 7.16
C VAL A 146 -10.27 -14.50 6.09
N ALA A 147 -10.54 -15.75 5.66
CA ALA A 147 -9.69 -16.49 4.73
C ALA A 147 -9.87 -16.08 3.25
N GLU A 148 -10.93 -15.33 2.94
CA GLU A 148 -11.19 -14.89 1.58
C GLU A 148 -10.26 -13.72 1.22
N ALA A 149 -9.51 -13.88 0.12
CA ALA A 149 -8.71 -12.80 -0.44
C ALA A 149 -9.62 -11.83 -1.19
N ALA A 150 -9.37 -10.53 -1.04
CA ALA A 150 -9.99 -9.54 -1.91
C ALA A 150 -9.53 -9.72 -3.37
N PRO A 151 -10.39 -9.38 -4.35
CA PRO A 151 -9.99 -9.38 -5.75
C PRO A 151 -8.77 -8.48 -5.99
N VAL A 152 -7.98 -8.82 -7.01
CA VAL A 152 -6.88 -7.97 -7.43
C VAL A 152 -7.39 -6.71 -8.12
N HIS A 153 -6.59 -5.65 -8.14
CA HIS A 153 -6.89 -4.45 -8.90
C HIS A 153 -6.96 -4.74 -10.40
N ASP A 154 -7.91 -4.15 -11.09
CA ASP A 154 -8.00 -4.15 -12.56
C ASP A 154 -7.50 -2.81 -13.09
N VAL A 155 -6.17 -2.72 -13.31
CA VAL A 155 -5.46 -1.51 -13.73
C VAL A 155 -4.65 -1.81 -14.97
N GLY A 156 -5.00 -1.14 -16.08
CA GLY A 156 -4.33 -1.32 -17.37
C GLY A 156 -2.96 -0.61 -17.46
N PHE A 157 -2.17 -0.99 -18.47
CA PHE A 157 -0.94 -0.28 -18.80
C PHE A 157 -1.27 1.17 -19.25
N PRO A 158 -0.46 2.19 -18.86
CA PRO A 158 0.83 2.10 -18.16
C PRO A 158 0.73 2.05 -16.63
N PHE A 159 -0.45 2.20 -16.06
CA PHE A 159 -0.65 2.34 -14.61
C PHE A 159 -0.45 1.03 -13.85
N SER A 160 -0.56 -0.12 -14.52
CA SER A 160 -0.21 -1.44 -13.95
C SER A 160 1.28 -1.61 -13.66
N PHE A 161 2.16 -0.76 -14.24
CA PHE A 161 3.59 -0.76 -13.93
C PHE A 161 3.86 -0.04 -12.61
N ARG A 162 3.68 -0.75 -11.49
CA ARG A 162 3.76 -0.20 -10.13
C ARG A 162 5.09 0.48 -9.80
N SER A 163 6.22 0.00 -10.34
CA SER A 163 7.52 0.65 -10.13
C SER A 163 7.56 2.08 -10.67
N GLY A 164 6.72 2.43 -11.64
CA GLY A 164 6.55 3.80 -12.12
C GLY A 164 6.02 4.77 -11.04
N LEU A 165 5.30 4.27 -10.04
CA LEU A 165 4.85 5.09 -8.90
C LEU A 165 6.01 5.62 -8.07
N LYS A 166 7.21 5.01 -8.14
CA LYS A 166 8.40 5.54 -7.46
C LYS A 166 8.78 6.93 -7.99
N LEU A 167 8.66 7.14 -9.33
CA LEU A 167 8.85 8.47 -9.93
C LEU A 167 7.74 9.44 -9.54
N TRP A 168 6.50 8.98 -9.53
CA TRP A 168 5.38 9.81 -9.08
C TRP A 168 5.59 10.25 -7.62
N ARG A 169 5.97 9.33 -6.74
CA ARG A 169 6.27 9.64 -5.32
C ARG A 169 7.36 10.69 -5.19
N ALA A 170 8.46 10.54 -5.92
CA ALA A 170 9.59 11.47 -5.88
C ALA A 170 9.20 12.90 -6.30
N ASN A 171 8.20 13.06 -7.16
CA ASN A 171 7.78 14.36 -7.67
C ASN A 171 6.58 14.97 -6.92
N TYR A 172 5.69 14.18 -6.39
CA TYR A 172 4.39 14.64 -5.89
C TYR A 172 4.12 14.32 -4.41
N LEU A 173 4.82 13.34 -3.83
CA LEU A 173 4.67 13.04 -2.42
C LEU A 173 5.57 13.98 -1.62
N LYS A 174 4.97 14.98 -0.96
CA LYS A 174 5.69 15.86 -0.04
C LYS A 174 5.96 15.11 1.26
N ALA A 175 7.15 15.36 1.83
CA ALA A 175 7.40 14.96 3.21
C ALA A 175 6.37 15.62 4.15
N PRO A 176 5.96 14.97 5.25
CA PRO A 176 5.15 15.62 6.27
C PRO A 176 5.87 16.87 6.75
N GLU A 177 5.15 18.00 6.89
CA GLU A 177 5.70 19.17 7.54
C GLU A 177 5.90 18.81 9.02
N THR A 178 7.15 18.79 9.45
CA THR A 178 7.49 18.64 10.87
C THR A 178 7.50 20.04 11.47
N ASP A 179 6.45 20.36 12.24
CA ASP A 179 6.44 21.54 13.11
C ASP A 179 7.43 21.37 14.27
#